data_4f5ea1577c446fa82e085fce9531ec87
#
_entry.id   4f5ea1577c446fa82e085fce9531ec87
#
_cell.length_a   1.000
_cell.length_b   1.000
_cell.length_c   1.000
_cell.angle_alpha   90.00
_cell.angle_beta   90.00
_cell.angle_gamma   90.00
#
_symmetry.space_group_name_H-M   'P 1'
#
loop_
_entity.id
_entity.type
_entity.pdbx_description
1 polymer ?
#
loop_
_entity_poly.entity_id
_entity_poly.type
_entity_poly.pdbx_seq_one_letter_code
_entity_poly.pdbx_strand_id
1 'polypeptide(L)'
;MNKLIDPFGRSIDYVRLSVTDRCDLRCSYCLPKGFRNFEEPEDWLTFDEIERVVGAFGRLGVTRVRITGGEPLVRKNTSELAARLAALPGIEDLSLSTNATRLDKQAVALRKAGISRINVSLDSLQADRFKAITQGKLDKVLGGLTAAKDAGFTPIKINMVVMAGVNDDEVEDMVEFCIENEFTLRFIETMPMGDTGR
;
A
#
# COMPACT_ATOMS: atom_id res chain seq x y z
N MET A 1 -25.75 -7.49 -15.56
CA MET A 1 -25.19 -7.00 -14.28
C MET A 1 -25.14 -5.47 -14.34
N ASN A 2 -25.65 -4.79 -13.33
CA ASN A 2 -25.55 -3.34 -13.24
C ASN A 2 -24.08 -3.00 -12.99
N LYS A 3 -23.46 -2.24 -13.91
CA LYS A 3 -22.09 -1.75 -13.74
C LYS A 3 -22.11 -0.36 -13.10
N LEU A 4 -21.14 -0.08 -12.24
CA LEU A 4 -20.89 1.28 -11.78
C LEU A 4 -20.29 2.09 -12.94
N ILE A 5 -21.03 3.07 -13.41
CA ILE A 5 -20.62 3.94 -14.52
C ILE A 5 -20.65 5.37 -14.00
N ASP A 6 -19.57 6.10 -14.21
CA ASP A 6 -19.51 7.52 -13.84
C ASP A 6 -20.24 8.40 -14.86
N PRO A 7 -20.44 9.71 -14.56
CA PRO A 7 -21.11 10.64 -15.48
C PRO A 7 -20.43 10.81 -16.85
N PHE A 8 -19.18 10.34 -17.00
CA PHE A 8 -18.41 10.39 -18.23
C PHE A 8 -18.41 9.06 -19.01
N GLY A 9 -19.22 8.07 -18.57
CA GLY A 9 -19.33 6.77 -19.21
C GLY A 9 -18.22 5.77 -18.88
N ARG A 10 -17.34 6.07 -17.91
CA ARG A 10 -16.25 5.15 -17.51
C ARG A 10 -16.78 4.12 -16.51
N SER A 11 -16.47 2.85 -16.75
CA SER A 11 -16.78 1.77 -15.80
C SER A 11 -15.82 1.83 -14.61
N ILE A 12 -16.36 1.80 -13.39
CA ILE A 12 -15.59 1.74 -12.15
C ILE A 12 -15.44 0.26 -11.79
N ASP A 13 -14.28 -0.30 -12.04
CA ASP A 13 -13.92 -1.70 -11.82
C ASP A 13 -12.87 -1.91 -10.72
N TYR A 14 -12.42 -0.83 -10.08
CA TYR A 14 -11.34 -0.81 -9.11
C TYR A 14 -11.69 -0.01 -7.86
N VAL A 15 -11.44 -0.60 -6.68
CA VAL A 15 -11.64 0.05 -5.38
C VAL A 15 -10.36 0.00 -4.55
N ARG A 16 -10.07 1.09 -3.85
CA ARG A 16 -9.06 1.13 -2.78
C ARG A 16 -9.78 1.05 -1.45
N LEU A 17 -9.44 0.02 -0.67
CA LEU A 17 -10.00 -0.23 0.64
C LEU A 17 -9.00 0.18 1.72
N SER A 18 -9.24 1.29 2.40
CA SER A 18 -8.49 1.66 3.60
C SER A 18 -9.00 0.86 4.79
N VAL A 19 -8.11 0.09 5.42
CA VAL A 19 -8.47 -0.78 6.54
C VAL A 19 -8.05 -0.22 7.90
N THR A 20 -7.27 0.85 7.92
CA THR A 20 -6.82 1.57 9.11
C THR A 20 -6.26 2.93 8.72
N ASP A 21 -6.35 3.90 9.60
CA ASP A 21 -5.65 5.18 9.49
C ASP A 21 -4.25 5.15 10.15
N ARG A 22 -3.98 4.12 10.98
CA ARG A 22 -2.72 3.98 11.72
C ARG A 22 -1.58 3.56 10.81
N CYS A 23 -0.40 4.13 11.07
CA CYS A 23 0.84 3.81 10.39
C CYS A 23 1.98 3.74 11.42
N ASP A 24 2.97 2.91 11.18
CA ASP A 24 4.18 2.81 12.00
C ASP A 24 5.33 3.71 11.50
N LEU A 25 5.16 4.38 10.36
CA LEU A 25 6.02 5.45 9.88
C LEU A 25 5.41 6.84 10.09
N ARG A 26 6.23 7.88 9.98
CA ARG A 26 5.84 9.30 10.10
C ARG A 26 6.49 10.09 8.97
N CYS A 27 6.04 9.79 7.73
CA CYS A 27 6.57 10.46 6.55
C CYS A 27 6.23 11.95 6.58
N SER A 28 7.24 12.79 6.32
CA SER A 28 7.16 14.25 6.42
C SER A 28 6.10 14.87 5.50
N TYR A 29 5.80 14.21 4.39
CA TYR A 29 4.80 14.65 3.40
C TYR A 29 3.40 14.06 3.64
N CYS A 30 3.22 13.12 4.60
CA CYS A 30 1.97 12.39 4.78
C CYS A 30 1.19 12.84 6.01
N LEU A 31 1.85 12.88 7.17
CA LEU A 31 1.23 13.22 8.45
C LEU A 31 1.88 14.48 9.05
N PRO A 32 1.09 15.45 9.53
CA PRO A 32 1.62 16.59 10.23
C PRO A 32 2.50 16.16 11.42
N LYS A 33 3.57 16.91 11.69
CA LYS A 33 4.45 16.64 12.81
C LYS A 33 3.67 16.61 14.12
N GLY A 34 3.77 15.51 14.86
CA GLY A 34 3.09 15.33 16.14
C GLY A 34 1.62 14.85 16.02
N PHE A 35 1.14 14.52 14.83
CA PHE A 35 -0.22 13.98 14.66
C PHE A 35 -0.44 12.72 15.50
N ARG A 36 -1.53 12.71 16.28
CA ARG A 36 -1.92 11.61 17.18
C ARG A 36 -3.41 11.26 17.13
N ASN A 37 -4.20 12.02 16.38
CA ASN A 37 -5.67 11.85 16.33
C ASN A 37 -6.05 10.72 15.37
N PHE A 38 -5.66 9.50 15.70
CA PHE A 38 -6.10 8.32 14.97
C PHE A 38 -7.48 7.89 15.47
N GLU A 39 -8.29 7.33 14.57
CA GLU A 39 -9.55 6.70 14.95
C GLU A 39 -9.32 5.54 15.92
N GLU A 40 -10.29 5.31 16.79
CA GLU A 40 -10.24 4.15 17.69
C GLU A 40 -10.55 2.87 16.91
N PRO A 41 -9.87 1.73 17.19
CA PRO A 41 -10.09 0.49 16.46
C PRO A 41 -11.54 -0.03 16.53
N GLU A 42 -12.28 0.32 17.58
CA GLU A 42 -13.68 -0.03 17.76
C GLU A 42 -14.61 0.63 16.75
N ASP A 43 -14.21 1.77 16.20
CA ASP A 43 -14.95 2.51 15.18
C ASP A 43 -14.69 2.00 13.75
N TRP A 44 -13.71 1.09 13.59
CA TRP A 44 -13.41 0.52 12.28
C TRP A 44 -14.44 -0.55 11.90
N LEU A 45 -14.73 -0.63 10.60
CA LEU A 45 -15.52 -1.74 10.08
C LEU A 45 -14.91 -3.09 10.47
N THR A 46 -15.74 -4.00 10.92
CA THR A 46 -15.38 -5.41 11.14
C THR A 46 -15.07 -6.09 9.81
N PHE A 47 -14.42 -7.25 9.84
CA PHE A 47 -14.14 -8.00 8.62
C PHE A 47 -15.43 -8.48 7.93
N ASP A 48 -16.49 -8.77 8.70
CA ASP A 48 -17.79 -9.16 8.15
C ASP A 48 -18.47 -7.99 7.41
N GLU A 49 -18.36 -6.78 7.93
CA GLU A 49 -18.88 -5.58 7.28
C GLU A 49 -18.08 -5.24 6.02
N ILE A 50 -16.74 -5.30 6.09
CA ILE A 50 -15.86 -5.09 4.93
C ILE A 50 -16.18 -6.11 3.83
N GLU A 51 -16.31 -7.39 4.16
CA GLU A 51 -16.66 -8.44 3.21
C GLU A 51 -18.01 -8.17 2.55
N ARG A 52 -19.01 -7.79 3.34
CA ARG A 52 -20.34 -7.41 2.83
C ARG A 52 -20.29 -6.24 1.86
N VAL A 53 -19.55 -5.19 2.20
CA VAL A 53 -19.38 -4.00 1.36
C VAL A 53 -18.65 -4.33 0.07
N VAL A 54 -17.50 -5.01 0.16
CA VAL A 54 -16.71 -5.40 -1.03
C VAL A 54 -17.48 -6.38 -1.90
N GLY A 55 -18.22 -7.32 -1.32
CA GLY A 55 -19.10 -8.21 -2.05
C GLY A 55 -20.23 -7.47 -2.80
N ALA A 56 -20.75 -6.38 -2.23
CA ALA A 56 -21.70 -5.52 -2.93
C ALA A 56 -21.03 -4.81 -4.13
N PHE A 57 -19.82 -4.31 -3.99
CA PHE A 57 -19.06 -3.76 -5.12
C PHE A 57 -18.76 -4.80 -6.19
N GLY A 58 -18.43 -6.05 -5.82
CA GLY A 58 -18.25 -7.15 -6.76
C GLY A 58 -19.50 -7.40 -7.61
N ARG A 59 -20.68 -7.41 -7.00
CA ARG A 59 -21.97 -7.52 -7.73
C ARG A 59 -22.24 -6.34 -8.66
N LEU A 60 -21.65 -5.19 -8.42
CA LEU A 60 -21.74 -4.00 -9.26
C LEU A 60 -20.61 -3.88 -10.30
N GLY A 61 -19.80 -4.93 -10.46
CA GLY A 61 -18.79 -5.04 -11.51
C GLY A 61 -17.39 -4.56 -11.12
N VAL A 62 -17.13 -4.33 -9.84
CA VAL A 62 -15.76 -4.13 -9.34
C VAL A 62 -15.06 -5.48 -9.31
N THR A 63 -13.94 -5.60 -10.00
CA THR A 63 -13.14 -6.85 -10.09
C THR A 63 -11.78 -6.73 -9.40
N ARG A 64 -11.34 -5.51 -9.11
CA ARG A 64 -10.02 -5.24 -8.55
C ARG A 64 -10.13 -4.50 -7.23
N VAL A 65 -9.47 -5.03 -6.20
CA VAL A 65 -9.41 -4.41 -4.87
C VAL A 65 -7.96 -4.23 -4.45
N ARG A 66 -7.66 -3.06 -3.89
CA ARG A 66 -6.38 -2.79 -3.25
C ARG A 66 -6.56 -2.49 -1.78
N ILE A 67 -6.03 -3.35 -0.94
CA ILE A 67 -5.96 -3.10 0.49
C ILE A 67 -4.90 -2.03 0.74
N THR A 68 -5.26 -1.02 1.52
CA THR A 68 -4.42 0.12 1.88
C THR A 68 -4.81 0.64 3.27
N GLY A 69 -4.37 1.85 3.63
CA GLY A 69 -4.69 2.51 4.88
C GLY A 69 -3.65 3.57 5.19
N GLY A 70 -3.36 3.79 6.45
CA GLY A 70 -2.05 4.27 6.86
C GLY A 70 -1.03 3.19 6.47
N GLU A 71 -0.80 2.20 7.36
CA GLU A 71 -0.11 0.97 7.00
C GLU A 71 -1.03 -0.23 7.27
N PRO A 72 -1.53 -0.92 6.25
CA PRO A 72 -2.52 -1.99 6.43
C PRO A 72 -2.00 -3.17 7.27
N LEU A 73 -0.69 -3.41 7.28
CA LEU A 73 -0.07 -4.49 8.05
C LEU A 73 0.05 -4.19 9.56
N VAL A 74 -0.33 -2.99 9.99
CA VAL A 74 -0.50 -2.64 11.41
C VAL A 74 -1.80 -3.22 11.96
N ARG A 75 -2.85 -3.31 11.14
CA ARG A 75 -4.11 -3.97 11.52
C ARG A 75 -3.85 -5.47 11.69
N LYS A 76 -4.32 -6.03 12.82
CA LYS A 76 -4.19 -7.47 13.10
C LYS A 76 -4.98 -8.28 12.07
N ASN A 77 -4.50 -9.45 11.75
CA ASN A 77 -5.19 -10.44 10.90
C ASN A 77 -5.51 -9.96 9.47
N THR A 78 -4.72 -9.02 8.93
CA THR A 78 -4.92 -8.53 7.54
C THR A 78 -4.86 -9.66 6.50
N SER A 79 -4.09 -10.73 6.74
CA SER A 79 -4.07 -11.92 5.87
C SER A 79 -5.38 -12.69 5.88
N GLU A 80 -6.07 -12.76 7.02
CA GLU A 80 -7.42 -13.35 7.11
C GLU A 80 -8.42 -12.54 6.28
N LEU A 81 -8.43 -11.21 6.45
CA LEU A 81 -9.25 -10.33 5.63
C LEU A 81 -8.95 -10.52 4.13
N ALA A 82 -7.68 -10.57 3.76
CA ALA A 82 -7.27 -10.78 2.37
C ALA A 82 -7.84 -12.10 1.81
N ALA A 83 -7.77 -13.20 2.58
CA ALA A 83 -8.32 -14.49 2.16
C ALA A 83 -9.83 -14.43 1.95
N ARG A 84 -10.56 -13.75 2.84
CA ARG A 84 -12.01 -13.56 2.72
C ARG A 84 -12.36 -12.75 1.46
N LEU A 85 -11.63 -11.66 1.20
CA LEU A 85 -11.85 -10.83 0.01
C LEU A 85 -11.49 -11.54 -1.30
N ALA A 86 -10.41 -12.33 -1.31
CA ALA A 86 -10.02 -13.11 -2.48
C ALA A 86 -11.03 -14.22 -2.83
N ALA A 87 -11.81 -14.69 -1.86
CA ALA A 87 -12.85 -15.70 -2.05
C ALA A 87 -14.19 -15.12 -2.56
N LEU A 88 -14.33 -13.79 -2.60
CA LEU A 88 -15.57 -13.15 -3.02
C LEU A 88 -15.82 -13.34 -4.53
N PRO A 89 -17.03 -13.74 -4.94
CA PRO A 89 -17.40 -13.82 -6.35
C PRO A 89 -17.24 -12.45 -7.04
N GLY A 90 -16.55 -12.44 -8.19
CA GLY A 90 -16.34 -11.25 -9.00
C GLY A 90 -15.06 -10.46 -8.64
N ILE A 91 -14.39 -10.75 -7.54
CA ILE A 91 -13.08 -10.18 -7.24
C ILE A 91 -12.01 -11.06 -7.89
N GLU A 92 -11.31 -10.51 -8.88
CA GLU A 92 -10.32 -11.22 -9.71
C GLU A 92 -8.88 -10.85 -9.36
N ASP A 93 -8.69 -9.65 -8.79
CA ASP A 93 -7.37 -9.11 -8.49
C ASP A 93 -7.33 -8.41 -7.13
N LEU A 94 -6.59 -9.00 -6.21
CA LEU A 94 -6.35 -8.44 -4.89
C LEU A 94 -4.90 -8.02 -4.76
N SER A 95 -4.69 -6.74 -4.44
CA SER A 95 -3.37 -6.15 -4.28
C SER A 95 -3.24 -5.41 -2.94
N LEU A 96 -2.00 -5.13 -2.53
CA LEU A 96 -1.67 -4.45 -1.28
C LEU A 96 -0.78 -3.24 -1.56
N SER A 97 -1.04 -2.12 -0.87
CA SER A 97 -0.07 -1.02 -0.73
C SER A 97 0.47 -1.03 0.69
N THR A 98 1.78 -1.01 0.87
CA THR A 98 2.44 -1.13 2.17
C THR A 98 3.76 -0.36 2.19
N ASN A 99 4.22 0.02 3.37
CA ASN A 99 5.58 0.51 3.59
C ASN A 99 6.61 -0.63 3.79
N ALA A 100 6.16 -1.87 3.72
CA ALA A 100 6.93 -3.12 3.85
C ALA A 100 7.66 -3.35 5.18
N THR A 101 7.58 -2.46 6.18
CA THR A 101 8.29 -2.62 7.47
C THR A 101 7.94 -3.88 8.24
N ARG A 102 6.76 -4.48 7.92
CA ARG A 102 6.22 -5.69 8.57
C ARG A 102 6.08 -6.88 7.61
N LEU A 103 6.50 -6.70 6.37
CA LEU A 103 6.28 -7.68 5.32
C LEU A 103 7.15 -8.91 5.51
N ASP A 104 8.33 -8.76 6.14
CA ASP A 104 9.24 -9.85 6.51
C ASP A 104 8.52 -11.00 7.26
N LYS A 105 7.54 -10.68 8.09
CA LYS A 105 6.78 -11.64 8.91
C LYS A 105 5.47 -12.10 8.28
N GLN A 106 4.98 -11.40 7.28
CA GLN A 106 3.62 -11.57 6.77
C GLN A 106 3.56 -11.96 5.29
N ALA A 107 4.65 -11.84 4.53
CA ALA A 107 4.67 -12.03 3.08
C ALA A 107 4.07 -13.37 2.66
N VAL A 108 4.51 -14.48 3.25
CA VAL A 108 4.02 -15.83 2.92
C VAL A 108 2.52 -15.98 3.20
N ALA A 109 2.04 -15.47 4.35
CA ALA A 109 0.64 -15.55 4.72
C ALA A 109 -0.23 -14.71 3.78
N LEU A 110 0.20 -13.50 3.43
CA LEU A 110 -0.49 -12.61 2.50
C LEU A 110 -0.55 -13.20 1.08
N ARG A 111 0.56 -13.81 0.62
CA ARG A 111 0.60 -14.47 -0.68
C ARG A 111 -0.36 -15.66 -0.76
N LYS A 112 -0.39 -16.49 0.29
CA LYS A 112 -1.34 -17.62 0.42
C LYS A 112 -2.79 -17.15 0.52
N ALA A 113 -3.02 -15.99 1.09
CA ALA A 113 -4.34 -15.36 1.21
C ALA A 113 -4.88 -14.78 -0.11
N GLY A 114 -4.14 -14.88 -1.21
CA GLY A 114 -4.61 -14.46 -2.53
C GLY A 114 -4.14 -13.08 -2.97
N ILE A 115 -3.31 -12.37 -2.19
CA ILE A 115 -2.68 -11.13 -2.69
C ILE A 115 -1.67 -11.51 -3.77
N SER A 116 -1.89 -11.02 -5.00
CA SER A 116 -1.06 -11.35 -6.16
C SER A 116 0.15 -10.44 -6.28
N ARG A 117 -0.02 -9.15 -5.99
CA ARG A 117 0.97 -8.09 -6.23
C ARG A 117 0.96 -7.03 -5.15
N ILE A 118 2.09 -6.37 -4.98
CA ILE A 118 2.25 -5.34 -3.96
C ILE A 118 2.83 -4.05 -4.55
N ASN A 119 2.47 -2.93 -3.90
CA ASN A 119 3.12 -1.64 -4.12
C ASN A 119 3.77 -1.25 -2.79
N VAL A 120 5.06 -1.01 -2.85
CA VAL A 120 5.88 -0.66 -1.68
C VAL A 120 6.32 0.78 -1.79
N SER A 121 6.13 1.55 -0.73
CA SER A 121 6.68 2.91 -0.62
C SER A 121 8.13 2.85 -0.18
N LEU A 122 9.04 3.44 -0.99
CA LEU A 122 10.47 3.51 -0.71
C LEU A 122 11.01 4.81 -1.29
N ASP A 123 11.29 5.79 -0.43
CA ASP A 123 11.63 7.15 -0.85
C ASP A 123 13.12 7.44 -0.87
N SER A 124 13.96 6.53 -0.36
CA SER A 124 15.42 6.66 -0.35
C SER A 124 16.08 5.29 -0.13
N LEU A 125 17.26 5.11 -0.71
CA LEU A 125 18.14 3.96 -0.50
C LEU A 125 19.25 4.28 0.52
N GLN A 126 19.30 5.51 1.03
CA GLN A 126 20.24 5.95 2.06
C GLN A 126 19.56 5.89 3.44
N ALA A 127 20.13 5.13 4.38
CA ALA A 127 19.51 4.87 5.69
C ALA A 127 19.19 6.15 6.49
N ASP A 128 20.10 7.11 6.48
CA ASP A 128 19.90 8.37 7.21
C ASP A 128 18.83 9.25 6.57
N ARG A 129 18.82 9.33 5.24
CA ARG A 129 17.80 10.07 4.48
C ARG A 129 16.43 9.42 4.60
N PHE A 130 16.36 8.10 4.46
CA PHE A 130 15.11 7.35 4.70
C PHE A 130 14.57 7.61 6.10
N LYS A 131 15.44 7.60 7.11
CA LYS A 131 15.07 7.93 8.49
C LYS A 131 14.61 9.37 8.65
N ALA A 132 15.26 10.32 8.00
CA ALA A 132 14.87 11.73 8.02
C ALA A 132 13.48 11.96 7.42
N ILE A 133 13.17 11.28 6.30
CA ILE A 133 11.88 11.38 5.60
C ILE A 133 10.77 10.69 6.39
N THR A 134 11.01 9.45 6.87
CA THR A 134 9.94 8.52 7.33
C THR A 134 9.93 8.26 8.82
N GLN A 135 11.00 8.62 9.54
CA GLN A 135 11.30 8.22 10.93
C GLN A 135 11.43 6.68 11.12
N GLY A 136 11.53 5.94 10.01
CA GLY A 136 11.66 4.49 9.99
C GLY A 136 13.09 3.98 9.85
N LYS A 137 13.21 2.68 9.61
CA LYS A 137 14.48 1.98 9.35
C LYS A 137 14.46 1.35 7.98
N LEU A 138 15.39 1.73 7.11
CA LEU A 138 15.51 1.23 5.74
C LEU A 138 15.65 -0.30 5.70
N ASP A 139 16.48 -0.88 6.57
CA ASP A 139 16.72 -2.33 6.62
C ASP A 139 15.43 -3.15 6.77
N LYS A 140 14.43 -2.61 7.47
CA LYS A 140 13.12 -3.26 7.62
C LYS A 140 12.37 -3.33 6.30
N VAL A 141 12.44 -2.28 5.51
CA VAL A 141 11.80 -2.22 4.20
C VAL A 141 12.49 -3.14 3.21
N LEU A 142 13.83 -3.10 3.16
CA LEU A 142 14.63 -3.98 2.30
C LEU A 142 14.42 -5.47 2.66
N GLY A 143 14.43 -5.81 3.95
CA GLY A 143 14.09 -7.16 4.41
C GLY A 143 12.67 -7.58 4.03
N GLY A 144 11.72 -6.65 4.08
CA GLY A 144 10.35 -6.88 3.60
C GLY A 144 10.26 -7.11 2.10
N LEU A 145 11.04 -6.40 1.29
CA LEU A 145 11.13 -6.61 -0.16
C LEU A 145 11.72 -7.97 -0.51
N THR A 146 12.79 -8.38 0.19
CA THR A 146 13.38 -9.73 0.04
C THR A 146 12.33 -10.80 0.35
N ALA A 147 11.66 -10.70 1.49
CA ALA A 147 10.61 -11.65 1.87
C ALA A 147 9.44 -11.69 0.87
N ALA A 148 9.12 -10.56 0.23
CA ALA A 148 8.10 -10.50 -0.81
C ALA A 148 8.54 -11.25 -2.08
N LYS A 149 9.80 -11.08 -2.53
CA LYS A 149 10.36 -11.85 -3.65
C LYS A 149 10.32 -13.34 -3.36
N ASP A 150 10.80 -13.75 -2.20
CA ASP A 150 10.85 -15.16 -1.75
C ASP A 150 9.44 -15.78 -1.65
N ALA A 151 8.45 -15.00 -1.28
CA ALA A 151 7.05 -15.42 -1.26
C ALA A 151 6.38 -15.46 -2.65
N GLY A 152 7.06 -15.02 -3.71
CA GLY A 152 6.58 -15.08 -5.09
C GLY A 152 5.58 -13.98 -5.45
N PHE A 153 5.68 -12.80 -4.85
CA PHE A 153 4.92 -11.63 -5.33
C PHE A 153 5.47 -11.13 -6.67
N THR A 154 4.56 -10.93 -7.64
CA THR A 154 4.92 -10.36 -8.95
C THR A 154 3.69 -9.71 -9.61
N PRO A 155 3.81 -8.48 -10.13
CA PRO A 155 4.95 -7.58 -9.96
C PRO A 155 5.02 -6.95 -8.55
N ILE A 156 6.24 -6.66 -8.10
CA ILE A 156 6.51 -5.75 -6.98
C ILE A 156 6.73 -4.36 -7.56
N LYS A 157 5.97 -3.37 -7.09
CA LYS A 157 6.08 -2.00 -7.57
C LYS A 157 6.60 -1.11 -6.47
N ILE A 158 7.69 -0.40 -6.75
CA ILE A 158 8.24 0.62 -5.86
C ILE A 158 7.61 1.97 -6.21
N ASN A 159 7.08 2.65 -5.22
CA ASN A 159 6.60 4.01 -5.32
C ASN A 159 7.58 4.92 -4.57
N MET A 160 8.21 5.86 -5.26
CA MET A 160 9.07 6.89 -4.68
C MET A 160 8.40 8.24 -4.82
N VAL A 161 8.16 8.92 -3.71
CA VAL A 161 7.75 10.32 -3.71
C VAL A 161 9.00 11.17 -3.89
N VAL A 162 9.13 11.82 -5.05
CA VAL A 162 10.28 12.67 -5.35
C VAL A 162 10.07 14.06 -4.77
N MET A 163 11.01 14.50 -3.96
CA MET A 163 11.00 15.80 -3.26
C MET A 163 12.26 16.58 -3.61
N ALA A 164 12.10 17.72 -4.28
CA ALA A 164 13.21 18.56 -4.72
C ALA A 164 14.11 18.97 -3.53
N GLY A 165 15.42 18.82 -3.68
CA GLY A 165 16.41 19.11 -2.67
C GLY A 165 16.42 18.16 -1.46
N VAL A 166 15.66 17.07 -1.50
CA VAL A 166 15.59 16.07 -0.42
C VAL A 166 16.07 14.70 -0.89
N ASN A 167 15.51 14.17 -1.98
CA ASN A 167 15.84 12.83 -2.51
C ASN A 167 15.85 12.77 -4.04
N ASP A 168 15.74 13.90 -4.71
CA ASP A 168 15.75 13.99 -6.18
C ASP A 168 17.09 13.61 -6.81
N ASP A 169 18.18 13.66 -6.04
CA ASP A 169 19.51 13.17 -6.42
C ASP A 169 19.64 11.63 -6.39
N GLU A 170 18.69 10.90 -5.78
CA GLU A 170 18.67 9.43 -5.73
C GLU A 170 17.82 8.78 -6.86
N VAL A 171 17.32 9.56 -7.81
CA VAL A 171 16.45 9.03 -8.88
C VAL A 171 17.16 7.97 -9.70
N GLU A 172 18.41 8.18 -10.09
CA GLU A 172 19.20 7.23 -10.89
C GLU A 172 19.50 5.96 -10.07
N ASP A 173 19.95 6.10 -8.82
CA ASP A 173 20.21 4.97 -7.92
C ASP A 173 18.96 4.10 -7.72
N MET A 174 17.80 4.74 -7.57
CA MET A 174 16.53 4.03 -7.42
C MET A 174 16.12 3.29 -8.70
N VAL A 175 16.42 3.84 -9.88
CA VAL A 175 16.21 3.15 -11.17
C VAL A 175 17.10 1.91 -11.25
N GLU A 176 18.40 2.04 -10.95
CA GLU A 176 19.36 0.92 -10.96
C GLU A 176 18.91 -0.17 -9.98
N PHE A 177 18.59 0.21 -8.72
CA PHE A 177 18.09 -0.72 -7.72
C PHE A 177 16.84 -1.50 -8.20
N CYS A 178 15.90 -0.81 -8.85
CA CYS A 178 14.69 -1.45 -9.35
C CYS A 178 14.97 -2.39 -10.53
N ILE A 179 15.88 -2.04 -11.42
CA ILE A 179 16.31 -2.90 -12.54
C ILE A 179 16.97 -4.17 -12.01
N GLU A 180 17.95 -4.05 -11.12
CA GLU A 180 18.67 -5.18 -10.53
C GLU A 180 17.77 -6.17 -9.77
N ASN A 181 16.69 -5.64 -9.18
CA ASN A 181 15.75 -6.44 -8.39
C ASN A 181 14.49 -6.87 -9.16
N GLU A 182 14.36 -6.50 -10.45
CA GLU A 182 13.17 -6.77 -11.28
C GLU A 182 11.90 -6.13 -10.72
N PHE A 183 12.04 -4.95 -10.08
CA PHE A 183 10.91 -4.17 -9.59
C PHE A 183 10.43 -3.17 -10.63
N THR A 184 9.15 -2.83 -10.58
CA THR A 184 8.59 -1.73 -11.38
C THR A 184 8.67 -0.44 -10.58
N LEU A 185 9.44 0.53 -11.05
CA LEU A 185 9.54 1.84 -10.40
C LEU A 185 8.41 2.78 -10.87
N ARG A 186 7.92 3.58 -9.91
CA ARG A 186 6.98 4.68 -10.15
C ARG A 186 7.42 5.89 -9.33
N PHE A 187 7.59 6.99 -9.99
CA PHE A 187 7.75 8.28 -9.34
C PHE A 187 6.37 8.89 -9.05
N ILE A 188 6.24 9.47 -7.88
CA ILE A 188 5.03 10.15 -7.43
C ILE A 188 5.40 11.59 -7.12
N GLU A 189 4.69 12.52 -7.74
CA GLU A 189 4.79 13.93 -7.43
C GLU A 189 4.12 14.23 -6.09
N THR A 190 4.74 15.09 -5.28
CA THR A 190 4.17 15.53 -4.01
C THR A 190 2.90 16.34 -4.27
N MET A 191 1.78 15.90 -3.71
CA MET A 191 0.52 16.64 -3.84
C MET A 191 0.53 17.86 -2.91
N PRO A 192 0.17 19.06 -3.40
CA PRO A 192 0.10 20.28 -2.60
C PRO A 192 -1.16 20.25 -1.72
N MET A 193 -1.15 19.46 -0.65
CA MET A 193 -2.26 19.37 0.29
C MET A 193 -1.85 19.84 1.68
N GLY A 194 -2.56 20.82 2.22
CA GLY A 194 -2.27 21.41 3.53
C GLY A 194 -0.89 22.07 3.60
N ASP A 195 -0.22 21.91 4.73
CA ASP A 195 1.13 22.47 4.95
C ASP A 195 2.28 21.59 4.40
N THR A 196 1.95 20.41 3.90
CA THR A 196 2.94 19.41 3.42
C THR A 196 3.33 19.58 1.95
N GLY A 197 2.64 20.42 1.21
CA GLY A 197 2.86 20.64 -0.23
C GLY A 197 3.41 22.00 -0.63
N ARG A 198 4.08 22.72 0.31
CA ARG A 198 4.72 24.02 0.05
C ARG A 198 6.22 23.91 0.04
#